data_079c99c815582cb6b9fba760fb6ec52b
#
_entry.id   079c99c815582cb6b9fba760fb6ec52b
#
_cell.length_a   1.000
_cell.length_b   1.000
_cell.length_c   1.000
_cell.angle_alpha   90.00
_cell.angle_beta   90.00
_cell.angle_gamma   90.00
#
_symmetry.space_group_name_H-M   'P 1'
#
loop_
_entity.id
_entity.type
_entity.pdbx_description
1 polymer ?
#
loop_
_entity_poly.entity_id
_entity_poly.type
_entity_poly.pdbx_seq_one_letter_code
_entity_poly.pdbx_strand_id
1 'polypeptide(L)'
;MKPTIHRTIDDAQPNRPIDLSVRFVHTRSIRDTITALHHMQAGNNSKLKAVPKRIVSKGKKFKIAMITTNMLGEEADPEVKNAIESSALICQDLGHRVEAINPFIDGNRFSDSFLTMWAFGAKGIVDLAQQNFVSNEISIDSLLEPWTLGLGKWFDSQPEGKVELALSWLRDDTLKTQELFKSFDFILSPVTQSVAPKIGSMAPDVSFDTLLERSLDFITFTPLANVTGDPAISLPMHWSSSGLPIGTHLHASYGNEEELLELALELEAAKPWSQSWPTI
;
A
#
# COMPACT_ATOMS: atom_id res chain seq x y z
N MET A 1 8.24 3.57 -1.34
CA MET A 1 8.34 2.24 -0.69
C MET A 1 7.63 2.28 0.66
N LYS A 2 6.95 1.19 1.05
CA LYS A 2 6.48 0.89 2.41
C LYS A 2 7.38 -0.23 2.97
N PRO A 3 8.19 0.00 4.00
CA PRO A 3 8.94 -1.06 4.67
C PRO A 3 8.04 -2.08 5.37
N THR A 4 8.60 -3.19 5.80
CA THR A 4 7.97 -4.09 6.76
C THR A 4 7.57 -3.31 8.01
N ILE A 5 6.40 -3.62 8.56
CA ILE A 5 5.92 -3.00 9.80
C ILE A 5 6.95 -3.16 10.93
N HIS A 6 7.13 -2.13 11.74
CA HIS A 6 8.11 -2.04 12.83
C HIS A 6 9.59 -2.17 12.39
N ARG A 7 9.87 -1.97 11.10
CA ARG A 7 11.25 -1.90 10.62
C ARG A 7 11.90 -0.55 10.85
N THR A 8 11.16 0.53 10.72
CA THR A 8 11.67 1.90 10.87
C THR A 8 11.53 2.41 12.30
N ILE A 9 12.37 3.39 12.66
CA ILE A 9 12.33 4.04 13.97
C ILE A 9 11.00 4.78 14.13
N ASP A 10 10.41 4.75 15.32
CA ASP A 10 9.14 5.41 15.69
C ASP A 10 7.90 4.96 14.90
N ASP A 11 7.91 3.74 14.41
CA ASP A 11 6.82 3.17 13.62
C ASP A 11 5.74 2.49 14.48
N ALA A 12 5.99 2.26 15.75
CA ALA A 12 5.07 1.57 16.64
C ALA A 12 3.91 2.49 17.08
N GLN A 13 2.68 1.99 16.93
CA GLN A 13 1.47 2.64 17.45
C GLN A 13 0.83 1.76 18.53
N PRO A 14 1.23 1.93 19.81
CA PRO A 14 0.99 0.94 20.88
C PRO A 14 -0.48 0.68 21.22
N ASN A 15 -1.40 1.56 20.84
CA ASN A 15 -2.81 1.48 21.24
C ASN A 15 -3.74 1.04 20.08
N ARG A 16 -3.21 0.52 18.98
CA ARG A 16 -4.04 0.05 17.85
C ARG A 16 -4.03 -1.47 17.79
N PRO A 17 -5.19 -2.10 17.57
CA PRO A 17 -5.30 -3.56 17.45
C PRO A 17 -4.63 -4.10 16.19
N ILE A 18 -4.48 -3.26 15.16
CA ILE A 18 -3.68 -3.47 13.95
C ILE A 18 -3.09 -2.13 13.51
N ASP A 19 -1.84 -2.15 13.07
CA ASP A 19 -1.19 -0.98 12.50
C ASP A 19 -1.20 -1.06 10.97
N LEU A 20 -1.98 -0.19 10.34
CA LEU A 20 -2.17 -0.18 8.89
C LEU A 20 -1.23 0.79 8.17
N SER A 21 -0.32 1.46 8.90
CA SER A 21 0.54 2.49 8.32
C SER A 21 2.00 2.31 8.73
N VAL A 22 2.90 2.61 7.81
CA VAL A 22 4.34 2.64 8.04
C VAL A 22 4.89 3.98 7.57
N ARG A 23 5.67 4.66 8.41
CA ARG A 23 6.30 5.92 8.05
C ARG A 23 7.61 5.65 7.34
N PHE A 24 7.74 6.23 6.15
CA PHE A 24 8.98 6.18 5.38
C PHE A 24 9.06 7.40 4.45
N VAL A 25 10.16 7.50 3.69
CA VAL A 25 10.43 8.61 2.77
C VAL A 25 10.04 8.28 1.33
N HIS A 26 9.74 9.33 0.55
CA HIS A 26 9.67 9.23 -0.90
C HIS A 26 11.03 9.58 -1.49
N THR A 27 11.51 8.75 -2.41
CA THR A 27 12.78 8.94 -3.11
C THR A 27 12.55 8.84 -4.62
N ARG A 28 13.52 9.27 -5.42
CA ARG A 28 13.46 9.21 -6.88
C ARG A 28 14.24 8.07 -7.49
N SER A 29 15.11 7.45 -6.71
CA SER A 29 15.93 6.32 -7.15
C SER A 29 15.91 5.21 -6.12
N ILE A 30 16.12 3.99 -6.57
CA ILE A 30 16.21 2.83 -5.69
C ILE A 30 17.47 2.93 -4.80
N ARG A 31 18.56 3.49 -5.32
CA ARG A 31 19.77 3.79 -4.52
C ARG A 31 19.44 4.64 -3.30
N ASP A 32 18.65 5.70 -3.46
CA ASP A 32 18.30 6.60 -2.37
C ASP A 32 17.30 5.94 -1.40
N THR A 33 16.40 5.09 -1.92
CA THR A 33 15.52 4.25 -1.08
C THR A 33 16.34 3.32 -0.19
N ILE A 34 17.34 2.62 -0.74
CA ILE A 34 18.24 1.73 0.02
C ILE A 34 18.97 2.52 1.10
N THR A 35 19.54 3.67 0.74
CA THR A 35 20.28 4.52 1.68
C THR A 35 19.39 4.98 2.84
N ALA A 36 18.19 5.48 2.52
CA ALA A 36 17.23 5.91 3.54
C ALA A 36 16.83 4.75 4.47
N LEU A 37 16.49 3.60 3.90
CA LEU A 37 16.06 2.44 4.68
C LEU A 37 17.19 1.93 5.60
N HIS A 38 18.41 1.85 5.09
CA HIS A 38 19.58 1.44 5.89
C HIS A 38 19.76 2.31 7.14
N HIS A 39 19.56 3.64 7.01
CA HIS A 39 19.77 4.57 8.12
C HIS A 39 18.53 4.73 9.03
N MET A 40 17.33 4.45 8.53
CA MET A 40 16.09 4.59 9.29
C MET A 40 15.63 3.30 9.97
N GLN A 41 16.23 2.15 9.65
CA GLN A 41 15.85 0.89 10.27
C GLN A 41 16.15 0.88 11.77
N ALA A 42 15.21 0.35 12.56
CA ALA A 42 15.36 0.20 14.00
C ALA A 42 16.43 -0.88 14.32
N GLY A 43 17.50 -0.50 15.00
CA GLY A 43 18.63 -1.40 15.29
C GLY A 43 18.32 -2.58 16.21
N ASN A 44 17.16 -2.58 16.88
CA ASN A 44 16.80 -3.53 17.93
C ASN A 44 15.72 -4.56 17.53
N ASN A 45 15.28 -4.57 16.27
CA ASN A 45 14.32 -5.59 15.84
C ASN A 45 15.04 -6.88 15.47
N SER A 46 15.24 -7.75 16.44
CA SER A 46 15.93 -9.05 16.27
C SER A 46 15.22 -10.02 15.31
N LYS A 47 13.97 -9.75 14.94
CA LYS A 47 13.20 -10.59 14.01
C LYS A 47 13.44 -10.26 12.55
N LEU A 48 13.99 -9.09 12.24
CA LEU A 48 14.22 -8.61 10.89
C LEU A 48 15.72 -8.55 10.58
N LYS A 49 16.11 -9.17 9.48
CA LYS A 49 17.48 -9.04 8.96
C LYS A 49 17.73 -7.58 8.60
N ALA A 50 18.86 -7.02 9.01
CA ALA A 50 19.25 -5.66 8.69
C ALA A 50 19.42 -5.49 7.16
N VAL A 51 18.86 -4.41 6.61
CA VAL A 51 19.05 -4.05 5.20
C VAL A 51 20.45 -3.45 5.04
N PRO A 52 21.29 -3.98 4.15
CA PRO A 52 22.64 -3.48 3.97
C PRO A 52 22.64 -2.09 3.31
N LYS A 53 23.70 -1.31 3.53
CA LYS A 53 23.89 0.02 2.93
C LYS A 53 23.94 -0.03 1.39
N ARG A 54 24.35 -1.17 0.83
CA ARG A 54 24.45 -1.39 -0.61
C ARG A 54 23.83 -2.74 -0.96
N ILE A 55 22.93 -2.73 -1.90
CA ILE A 55 22.35 -3.92 -2.52
C ILE A 55 22.84 -3.96 -3.97
N VAL A 56 23.20 -5.15 -4.40
CA VAL A 56 23.57 -5.44 -5.79
C VAL A 56 22.81 -6.68 -6.24
N SER A 57 22.44 -6.75 -7.50
CA SER A 57 21.81 -7.96 -8.03
C SER A 57 22.75 -9.15 -7.87
N LYS A 58 22.22 -10.22 -7.29
CA LYS A 58 22.91 -11.51 -7.11
C LYS A 58 22.60 -12.47 -8.25
N GLY A 59 21.82 -12.02 -9.24
CA GLY A 59 21.40 -12.84 -10.39
C GLY A 59 20.35 -13.90 -10.01
N LYS A 60 19.76 -13.84 -8.82
CA LYS A 60 18.65 -14.71 -8.43
C LYS A 60 17.46 -14.48 -9.38
N LYS A 61 16.87 -15.58 -9.85
CA LYS A 61 15.66 -15.51 -10.67
C LYS A 61 14.44 -15.73 -9.76
N PHE A 62 13.57 -14.76 -9.77
CA PHE A 62 12.40 -14.69 -8.91
C PHE A 62 11.17 -15.28 -9.61
N LYS A 63 10.26 -15.78 -8.80
CA LYS A 63 8.94 -16.22 -9.21
C LYS A 63 7.90 -15.20 -8.75
N ILE A 64 7.20 -14.59 -9.71
CA ILE A 64 6.35 -13.41 -9.51
C ILE A 64 4.90 -13.78 -9.85
N ALA A 65 3.99 -13.56 -8.92
CA ALA A 65 2.55 -13.66 -9.15
C ALA A 65 2.04 -12.32 -9.70
N MET A 66 1.49 -12.28 -10.91
CA MET A 66 0.89 -11.07 -11.48
C MET A 66 -0.61 -11.05 -11.24
N ILE A 67 -1.11 -9.92 -10.75
CA ILE A 67 -2.54 -9.66 -10.53
C ILE A 67 -2.89 -8.34 -11.20
N THR A 68 -3.84 -8.33 -12.12
CA THR A 68 -4.38 -7.12 -12.78
C THR A 68 -5.86 -6.91 -12.46
N THR A 69 -6.49 -7.89 -11.85
CA THR A 69 -7.85 -7.86 -11.34
C THR A 69 -7.80 -7.64 -9.83
N ASN A 70 -8.52 -6.66 -9.31
CA ASN A 70 -8.55 -6.39 -7.87
C ASN A 70 -9.26 -7.51 -7.10
N MET A 71 -9.25 -7.47 -5.79
CA MET A 71 -9.84 -8.52 -4.96
C MET A 71 -11.38 -8.58 -5.05
N LEU A 72 -12.04 -7.54 -5.57
CA LEU A 72 -13.48 -7.52 -5.85
C LEU A 72 -13.84 -8.19 -7.19
N GLY A 73 -12.85 -8.62 -7.98
CA GLY A 73 -13.05 -9.23 -9.28
C GLY A 73 -13.10 -8.24 -10.45
N GLU A 74 -12.73 -6.99 -10.24
CA GLU A 74 -12.74 -5.94 -11.25
C GLU A 74 -11.35 -5.79 -11.85
N GLU A 75 -11.27 -5.72 -13.18
CA GLU A 75 -10.01 -5.42 -13.85
C GLU A 75 -9.62 -3.94 -13.64
N ALA A 76 -8.32 -3.68 -13.50
CA ALA A 76 -7.80 -2.31 -13.52
C ALA A 76 -8.13 -1.64 -14.86
N ASP A 77 -8.16 -0.31 -14.88
CA ASP A 77 -8.33 0.46 -16.11
C ASP A 77 -7.37 -0.04 -17.19
N PRO A 78 -7.78 -0.06 -18.49
CA PRO A 78 -6.98 -0.65 -19.56
C PRO A 78 -5.56 -0.13 -19.66
N GLU A 79 -5.32 1.18 -19.45
CA GLU A 79 -3.97 1.75 -19.47
C GLU A 79 -3.12 1.24 -18.30
N VAL A 80 -3.72 1.11 -17.11
CA VAL A 80 -3.07 0.59 -15.91
C VAL A 80 -2.77 -0.91 -16.08
N LYS A 81 -3.74 -1.70 -16.55
CA LYS A 81 -3.55 -3.13 -16.85
C LYS A 81 -2.41 -3.35 -17.83
N ASN A 82 -2.42 -2.64 -18.98
CA ASN A 82 -1.38 -2.72 -19.99
C ASN A 82 0.01 -2.35 -19.45
N ALA A 83 0.08 -1.38 -18.54
CA ALA A 83 1.32 -1.00 -17.88
C ALA A 83 1.90 -2.14 -17.02
N ILE A 84 1.04 -2.86 -16.27
CA ILE A 84 1.47 -3.98 -15.45
C ILE A 84 1.86 -5.19 -16.30
N GLU A 85 1.11 -5.51 -17.34
CA GLU A 85 1.47 -6.56 -18.31
C GLU A 85 2.83 -6.26 -18.99
N SER A 86 3.08 -4.99 -19.34
CA SER A 86 4.38 -4.55 -19.87
C SER A 86 5.50 -4.68 -18.83
N SER A 87 5.23 -4.41 -17.55
CA SER A 87 6.20 -4.63 -16.47
C SER A 87 6.51 -6.12 -16.28
N ALA A 88 5.50 -6.99 -16.44
CA ALA A 88 5.66 -8.43 -16.40
C ALA A 88 6.58 -8.94 -17.53
N LEU A 89 6.43 -8.41 -18.75
CA LEU A 89 7.33 -8.72 -19.87
C LEU A 89 8.77 -8.30 -19.57
N ILE A 90 9.00 -7.12 -19.00
CA ILE A 90 10.34 -6.68 -18.58
C ILE A 90 10.92 -7.66 -17.53
N CYS A 91 10.13 -8.11 -16.55
CA CYS A 91 10.58 -9.12 -15.59
C CYS A 91 10.98 -10.43 -16.30
N GLN A 92 10.21 -10.87 -17.30
CA GLN A 92 10.51 -12.09 -18.08
C GLN A 92 11.78 -11.92 -18.92
N ASP A 93 11.98 -10.76 -19.57
CA ASP A 93 13.20 -10.44 -20.34
C ASP A 93 14.45 -10.43 -19.44
N LEU A 94 14.31 -10.04 -18.17
CA LEU A 94 15.35 -10.15 -17.14
C LEU A 94 15.55 -11.60 -16.65
N GLY A 95 14.72 -12.56 -17.11
CA GLY A 95 14.82 -13.98 -16.81
C GLY A 95 14.05 -14.40 -15.55
N HIS A 96 13.19 -13.56 -14.99
CA HIS A 96 12.27 -13.94 -13.91
C HIS A 96 11.10 -14.73 -14.48
N ARG A 97 10.45 -15.53 -13.63
CA ARG A 97 9.23 -16.25 -13.99
C ARG A 97 8.00 -15.47 -13.51
N VAL A 98 7.15 -15.06 -14.43
CA VAL A 98 5.90 -14.37 -14.11
C VAL A 98 4.70 -15.26 -14.45
N GLU A 99 3.80 -15.43 -13.49
CA GLU A 99 2.55 -16.19 -13.65
C GLU A 99 1.37 -15.28 -13.30
N ALA A 100 0.40 -15.17 -14.19
CA ALA A 100 -0.86 -14.51 -13.87
C ALA A 100 -1.66 -15.38 -12.91
N ILE A 101 -2.20 -14.80 -11.85
CA ILE A 101 -3.05 -15.48 -10.88
C ILE A 101 -4.37 -14.71 -10.70
N ASN A 102 -5.39 -15.42 -10.26
CA ASN A 102 -6.66 -14.81 -9.85
C ASN A 102 -6.56 -14.21 -8.43
N PRO A 103 -7.47 -13.29 -8.04
CA PRO A 103 -7.66 -12.88 -6.67
C PRO A 103 -7.78 -14.09 -5.73
N PHE A 104 -7.13 -14.05 -4.59
CA PHE A 104 -6.98 -15.20 -3.68
C PHE A 104 -7.59 -14.98 -2.29
N ILE A 105 -8.15 -13.80 -2.04
CA ILE A 105 -8.92 -13.46 -0.84
C ILE A 105 -10.33 -13.00 -1.23
N ASP A 106 -11.24 -13.00 -0.27
CA ASP A 106 -12.60 -12.45 -0.45
C ASP A 106 -12.54 -10.93 -0.37
N GLY A 107 -12.68 -10.26 -1.52
CA GLY A 107 -12.52 -8.83 -1.62
C GLY A 107 -13.59 -8.02 -0.89
N ASN A 108 -14.85 -8.48 -0.88
CA ASN A 108 -15.91 -7.79 -0.14
C ASN A 108 -15.63 -7.82 1.37
N ARG A 109 -15.27 -9.00 1.89
CA ARG A 109 -14.89 -9.18 3.27
C ARG A 109 -13.65 -8.39 3.65
N PHE A 110 -12.63 -8.39 2.78
CA PHE A 110 -11.40 -7.63 2.98
C PHE A 110 -11.67 -6.12 3.01
N SER A 111 -12.40 -5.59 2.03
CA SER A 111 -12.74 -4.15 1.92
C SER A 111 -13.53 -3.66 3.13
N ASP A 112 -14.56 -4.40 3.54
CA ASP A 112 -15.35 -4.11 4.74
C ASP A 112 -14.51 -4.13 6.02
N SER A 113 -13.62 -5.11 6.16
CA SER A 113 -12.72 -5.23 7.32
C SER A 113 -11.67 -4.11 7.34
N PHE A 114 -11.09 -3.80 6.18
CA PHE A 114 -10.12 -2.70 6.07
C PHE A 114 -10.76 -1.35 6.41
N LEU A 115 -11.95 -1.07 5.85
CA LEU A 115 -12.71 0.14 6.16
C LEU A 115 -13.05 0.21 7.67
N THR A 116 -13.46 -0.91 8.27
CA THR A 116 -13.75 -0.99 9.71
C THR A 116 -12.55 -0.56 10.54
N MET A 117 -11.35 -1.06 10.22
CA MET A 117 -10.14 -0.71 10.95
C MET A 117 -9.66 0.73 10.67
N TRP A 118 -9.85 1.21 9.46
CA TRP A 118 -9.56 2.61 9.11
C TRP A 118 -10.47 3.56 9.88
N ALA A 119 -11.77 3.28 9.89
CA ALA A 119 -12.79 4.06 10.61
C ALA A 119 -12.62 3.99 12.14
N PHE A 120 -12.22 2.82 12.68
CA PHE A 120 -11.84 2.68 14.08
C PHE A 120 -10.70 3.64 14.46
N GLY A 121 -9.66 3.71 13.62
CA GLY A 121 -8.55 4.66 13.81
C GLY A 121 -9.00 6.13 13.76
N ALA A 122 -9.88 6.48 12.82
CA ALA A 122 -10.44 7.82 12.70
C ALA A 122 -11.31 8.18 13.91
N LYS A 123 -12.14 7.25 14.41
CA LYS A 123 -12.94 7.41 15.61
C LYS A 123 -12.04 7.74 16.83
N GLY A 124 -10.94 7.03 17.00
CA GLY A 124 -9.97 7.34 18.06
C GLY A 124 -9.41 8.76 17.99
N ILE A 125 -9.18 9.29 16.79
CA ILE A 125 -8.75 10.69 16.58
C ILE A 125 -9.88 11.66 16.94
N VAL A 126 -11.12 11.38 16.53
CA VAL A 126 -12.30 12.21 16.87
C VAL A 126 -12.49 12.26 18.38
N ASP A 127 -12.44 11.12 19.07
CA ASP A 127 -12.62 11.05 20.53
C ASP A 127 -11.52 11.81 21.27
N LEU A 128 -10.27 11.67 20.82
CA LEU A 128 -9.14 12.39 21.40
C LEU A 128 -9.30 13.91 21.23
N ALA A 129 -9.71 14.35 20.03
CA ALA A 129 -9.94 15.76 19.76
C ALA A 129 -11.11 16.31 20.60
N GLN A 130 -12.20 15.57 20.69
CA GLN A 130 -13.38 15.92 21.48
C GLN A 130 -13.04 16.08 22.97
N GLN A 131 -12.22 15.20 23.53
CA GLN A 131 -11.87 15.20 24.94
C GLN A 131 -10.87 16.30 25.33
N ASN A 132 -9.94 16.65 24.44
CA ASN A 132 -8.79 17.48 24.81
C ASN A 132 -8.81 18.88 24.21
N PHE A 133 -9.54 19.13 23.12
CA PHE A 133 -9.41 20.36 22.35
C PHE A 133 -10.73 21.09 22.10
N VAL A 134 -11.89 20.41 22.15
CA VAL A 134 -13.20 21.05 21.97
C VAL A 134 -13.56 21.86 23.21
N SER A 135 -14.05 23.10 23.01
CA SER A 135 -14.48 24.02 24.07
C SER A 135 -15.68 24.84 23.57
N ASN A 136 -16.15 25.79 24.38
CA ASN A 136 -17.20 26.73 23.94
C ASN A 136 -16.79 27.58 22.73
N GLU A 137 -15.49 27.75 22.50
CA GLU A 137 -14.93 28.57 21.41
C GLU A 137 -14.37 27.75 20.23
N ILE A 138 -14.12 26.44 20.45
CA ILE A 138 -13.49 25.56 19.46
C ILE A 138 -14.40 24.36 19.18
N SER A 139 -14.98 24.32 17.99
CA SER A 139 -15.81 23.20 17.54
C SER A 139 -14.97 22.06 16.96
N ILE A 140 -15.47 20.84 16.97
CA ILE A 140 -14.80 19.67 16.37
C ILE A 140 -14.60 19.86 14.85
N ASP A 141 -15.54 20.49 14.17
CA ASP A 141 -15.49 20.76 12.73
C ASP A 141 -14.38 21.76 12.33
N SER A 142 -13.88 22.56 13.30
CA SER A 142 -12.72 23.44 13.08
C SER A 142 -11.38 22.73 13.28
N LEU A 143 -11.38 21.56 13.92
CA LEU A 143 -10.18 20.78 14.26
C LEU A 143 -9.91 19.65 13.26
N LEU A 144 -10.95 19.05 12.72
CA LEU A 144 -10.86 17.82 11.90
C LEU A 144 -11.58 17.99 10.57
N GLU A 145 -11.02 17.39 9.56
CA GLU A 145 -11.62 17.37 8.22
C GLU A 145 -12.93 16.54 8.20
N PRO A 146 -13.89 16.92 7.31
CA PRO A 146 -15.14 16.19 7.13
C PRO A 146 -14.96 14.68 6.89
N TRP A 147 -13.87 14.29 6.21
CA TRP A 147 -13.49 12.90 5.99
C TRP A 147 -13.29 12.13 7.31
N THR A 148 -12.47 12.66 8.21
CA THR A 148 -12.18 12.04 9.51
C THR A 148 -13.43 11.94 10.37
N LEU A 149 -14.23 13.02 10.40
CA LEU A 149 -15.52 13.05 11.11
C LEU A 149 -16.53 12.07 10.52
N GLY A 150 -16.58 11.95 9.19
CA GLY A 150 -17.45 11.00 8.49
C GLY A 150 -17.10 9.56 8.80
N LEU A 151 -15.81 9.19 8.77
CA LEU A 151 -15.34 7.86 9.17
C LEU A 151 -15.69 7.54 10.63
N GLY A 152 -15.52 8.51 11.54
CA GLY A 152 -15.91 8.34 12.94
C GLY A 152 -17.41 8.06 13.10
N LYS A 153 -18.28 8.82 12.43
CA LYS A 153 -19.73 8.59 12.39
C LYS A 153 -20.11 7.26 11.76
N TRP A 154 -19.44 6.89 10.66
CA TRP A 154 -19.63 5.59 10.04
C TRP A 154 -19.31 4.45 11.02
N PHE A 155 -18.19 4.57 11.76
CA PHE A 155 -17.81 3.59 12.75
C PHE A 155 -18.85 3.47 13.89
N ASP A 156 -19.35 4.60 14.42
CA ASP A 156 -20.39 4.62 15.46
C ASP A 156 -21.70 3.95 15.03
N SER A 157 -21.97 3.83 13.72
CA SER A 157 -23.13 3.13 13.18
C SER A 157 -22.95 1.61 13.07
N GLN A 158 -21.72 1.09 13.29
CA GLN A 158 -21.45 -0.34 13.14
C GLN A 158 -21.93 -1.13 14.38
N PRO A 159 -22.29 -2.42 14.19
CA PRO A 159 -22.71 -3.26 15.31
C PRO A 159 -21.54 -3.57 16.25
N GLU A 160 -21.88 -3.85 17.52
CA GLU A 160 -20.92 -4.37 18.49
C GLU A 160 -20.22 -5.64 17.98
N GLY A 161 -18.94 -5.81 18.29
CA GLY A 161 -18.13 -6.96 17.83
C GLY A 161 -17.61 -6.83 16.40
N LYS A 162 -17.91 -5.73 15.67
CA LYS A 162 -17.46 -5.53 14.29
C LYS A 162 -15.93 -5.50 14.17
N VAL A 163 -15.22 -4.92 15.14
CA VAL A 163 -13.75 -4.81 15.16
C VAL A 163 -13.12 -6.20 15.30
N GLU A 164 -13.59 -7.01 16.24
CA GLU A 164 -13.09 -8.37 16.48
C GLU A 164 -13.28 -9.25 15.25
N LEU A 165 -14.44 -9.14 14.61
CA LEU A 165 -14.76 -9.87 13.38
C LEU A 165 -13.81 -9.43 12.24
N ALA A 166 -13.65 -8.12 12.03
CA ALA A 166 -12.74 -7.57 11.03
C ALA A 166 -11.30 -8.04 11.24
N LEU A 167 -10.79 -7.98 12.48
CA LEU A 167 -9.45 -8.47 12.83
C LEU A 167 -9.28 -9.96 12.56
N SER A 168 -10.30 -10.77 12.83
CA SER A 168 -10.27 -12.21 12.53
C SER A 168 -10.12 -12.44 11.03
N TRP A 169 -10.90 -11.75 10.22
CA TRP A 169 -10.87 -11.89 8.76
C TRP A 169 -9.55 -11.40 8.16
N LEU A 170 -9.03 -10.26 8.62
CA LEU A 170 -7.73 -9.74 8.15
C LEU A 170 -6.56 -10.67 8.53
N ARG A 171 -6.66 -11.39 9.66
CA ARG A 171 -5.68 -12.45 10.00
C ARG A 171 -5.75 -13.63 9.02
N ASP A 172 -6.96 -14.08 8.66
CA ASP A 172 -7.13 -15.14 7.66
C ASP A 172 -6.53 -14.74 6.31
N ASP A 173 -6.76 -13.49 5.89
CA ASP A 173 -6.23 -12.98 4.62
C ASP A 173 -4.69 -12.82 4.67
N THR A 174 -4.13 -12.46 5.84
CA THR A 174 -2.69 -12.49 6.07
C THR A 174 -2.12 -13.90 5.93
N LEU A 175 -2.77 -14.92 6.49
CA LEU A 175 -2.35 -16.32 6.37
C LEU A 175 -2.40 -16.80 4.92
N LYS A 176 -3.44 -16.45 4.16
CA LYS A 176 -3.53 -16.77 2.72
C LYS A 176 -2.41 -16.11 1.91
N THR A 177 -2.07 -14.87 2.24
CA THR A 177 -0.97 -14.14 1.60
C THR A 177 0.38 -14.82 1.91
N GLN A 178 0.60 -15.25 3.16
CA GLN A 178 1.79 -16.02 3.54
C GLN A 178 1.86 -17.37 2.80
N GLU A 179 0.73 -18.04 2.59
CA GLU A 179 0.68 -19.28 1.81
C GLU A 179 1.05 -19.03 0.34
N LEU A 180 0.57 -17.95 -0.27
CA LEU A 180 0.96 -17.55 -1.62
C LEU A 180 2.48 -17.34 -1.73
N PHE A 181 3.08 -16.68 -0.74
CA PHE A 181 4.54 -16.44 -0.69
C PHE A 181 5.40 -17.69 -0.48
N LYS A 182 4.81 -18.87 -0.20
CA LYS A 182 5.57 -20.14 -0.28
C LYS A 182 5.83 -20.57 -1.72
N SER A 183 5.03 -20.09 -2.67
CA SER A 183 5.11 -20.43 -4.10
C SER A 183 5.68 -19.31 -4.96
N PHE A 184 5.64 -18.06 -4.48
CA PHE A 184 6.09 -16.87 -5.20
C PHE A 184 6.97 -16.00 -4.30
N ASP A 185 7.95 -15.31 -4.90
CA ASP A 185 8.80 -14.35 -4.19
C ASP A 185 8.11 -12.98 -4.07
N PHE A 186 7.32 -12.59 -5.09
CA PHE A 186 6.64 -11.30 -5.18
C PHE A 186 5.23 -11.39 -5.75
N ILE A 187 4.40 -10.41 -5.38
CA ILE A 187 3.17 -10.06 -6.10
C ILE A 187 3.46 -8.80 -6.91
N LEU A 188 3.17 -8.83 -8.21
CA LEU A 188 3.20 -7.71 -9.14
C LEU A 188 1.77 -7.29 -9.43
N SER A 189 1.44 -6.03 -9.16
CA SER A 189 0.08 -5.50 -9.34
C SER A 189 0.08 -4.02 -9.73
N PRO A 190 -1.07 -3.45 -10.12
CA PRO A 190 -1.28 -2.01 -10.08
C PRO A 190 -1.03 -1.43 -8.68
N VAL A 191 -0.76 -0.13 -8.62
CA VAL A 191 -0.80 0.64 -7.35
C VAL A 191 -2.23 1.04 -7.04
N THR A 192 -2.94 1.53 -8.06
CA THR A 192 -4.31 2.04 -8.00
C THR A 192 -5.12 1.48 -9.15
N GLN A 193 -6.45 1.50 -9.03
CA GLN A 193 -7.38 0.98 -10.05
C GLN A 193 -7.27 1.73 -11.37
N SER A 194 -7.04 3.03 -11.30
CA SER A 194 -6.95 3.95 -12.43
C SER A 194 -5.75 4.88 -12.31
N VAL A 195 -5.51 5.71 -13.32
CA VAL A 195 -4.54 6.81 -13.24
C VAL A 195 -4.95 7.84 -12.19
N ALA A 196 -4.02 8.73 -11.81
CA ALA A 196 -4.27 9.76 -10.79
C ALA A 196 -5.55 10.56 -11.10
N PRO A 197 -6.46 10.72 -10.12
CA PRO A 197 -7.71 11.46 -10.30
C PRO A 197 -7.43 12.95 -10.52
N LYS A 198 -8.41 13.65 -11.11
CA LYS A 198 -8.32 15.11 -11.30
C LYS A 198 -8.23 15.83 -9.97
N ILE A 199 -7.43 16.89 -9.92
CA ILE A 199 -7.36 17.79 -8.75
C ILE A 199 -8.77 18.27 -8.41
N GLY A 200 -9.12 18.23 -7.12
CA GLY A 200 -10.44 18.60 -6.62
C GLY A 200 -11.44 17.44 -6.51
N SER A 201 -11.26 16.33 -7.26
CA SER A 201 -12.19 15.20 -7.16
C SER A 201 -12.18 14.48 -5.80
N MET A 202 -11.08 14.61 -5.06
CA MET A 202 -10.88 14.06 -3.70
C MET A 202 -10.65 15.19 -2.68
N ALA A 203 -11.19 16.39 -2.94
CA ALA A 203 -11.01 17.56 -2.09
C ALA A 203 -11.86 17.46 -0.81
N PRO A 204 -11.46 18.14 0.30
CA PRO A 204 -12.18 18.07 1.57
C PRO A 204 -13.62 18.58 1.57
N ASP A 205 -14.01 19.36 0.57
CA ASP A 205 -15.37 19.88 0.37
C ASP A 205 -16.32 18.90 -0.36
N VAL A 206 -15.80 17.78 -0.86
CA VAL A 206 -16.61 16.69 -1.41
C VAL A 206 -17.32 15.96 -0.27
N SER A 207 -18.58 15.54 -0.49
CA SER A 207 -19.35 14.82 0.53
C SER A 207 -18.63 13.52 0.99
N PHE A 208 -18.82 13.15 2.24
CA PHE A 208 -18.21 11.94 2.80
C PHE A 208 -18.56 10.70 1.97
N ASP A 209 -19.83 10.50 1.62
CA ASP A 209 -20.27 9.32 0.86
C ASP A 209 -19.59 9.24 -0.50
N THR A 210 -19.49 10.37 -1.21
CA THR A 210 -18.80 10.44 -2.51
C THR A 210 -17.29 10.19 -2.36
N LEU A 211 -16.64 10.73 -1.30
CA LEU A 211 -15.24 10.47 -1.03
C LEU A 211 -14.99 9.01 -0.67
N LEU A 212 -15.89 8.41 0.09
CA LEU A 212 -15.79 7.00 0.48
C LEU A 212 -15.87 6.09 -0.76
N GLU A 213 -16.88 6.29 -1.61
CA GLU A 213 -17.04 5.56 -2.88
C GLU A 213 -15.75 5.69 -3.73
N ARG A 214 -15.33 6.92 -4.03
CA ARG A 214 -14.14 7.18 -4.84
C ARG A 214 -12.86 6.61 -4.23
N SER A 215 -12.74 6.64 -2.91
CA SER A 215 -11.55 6.09 -2.22
C SER A 215 -11.52 4.57 -2.32
N LEU A 216 -12.64 3.90 -2.12
CA LEU A 216 -12.73 2.44 -2.22
C LEU A 216 -12.50 1.96 -3.66
N ASP A 217 -12.99 2.68 -4.66
CA ASP A 217 -12.76 2.38 -6.07
C ASP A 217 -11.29 2.58 -6.48
N PHE A 218 -10.62 3.56 -5.89
CA PHE A 218 -9.24 3.91 -6.26
C PHE A 218 -8.19 3.07 -5.55
N ILE A 219 -8.39 2.74 -4.24
CA ILE A 219 -7.40 2.08 -3.38
C ILE A 219 -7.68 0.57 -3.29
N THR A 220 -7.48 -0.16 -4.38
CA THR A 220 -7.91 -1.57 -4.44
C THR A 220 -6.77 -2.59 -4.30
N PHE A 221 -5.52 -2.23 -4.56
CA PHE A 221 -4.39 -3.16 -4.60
C PHE A 221 -3.44 -3.04 -3.39
N THR A 222 -3.13 -1.82 -2.99
CA THR A 222 -2.11 -1.55 -1.96
C THR A 222 -2.52 -1.88 -0.51
N PRO A 223 -3.81 -1.90 -0.10
CA PRO A 223 -4.19 -2.18 1.29
C PRO A 223 -3.73 -3.54 1.81
N LEU A 224 -3.60 -4.54 0.95
CA LEU A 224 -3.16 -5.88 1.37
C LEU A 224 -1.79 -5.83 2.06
N ALA A 225 -0.81 -5.12 1.49
CA ALA A 225 0.52 -4.97 2.09
C ALA A 225 0.50 -4.19 3.42
N ASN A 226 -0.51 -3.32 3.63
CA ASN A 226 -0.70 -2.65 4.92
C ASN A 226 -1.23 -3.61 5.98
N VAL A 227 -2.22 -4.42 5.61
CA VAL A 227 -2.84 -5.42 6.50
C VAL A 227 -1.85 -6.51 6.91
N THR A 228 -1.09 -7.05 5.97
CA THR A 228 -0.11 -8.10 6.24
C THR A 228 1.15 -7.58 6.94
N GLY A 229 1.38 -6.26 6.90
CA GLY A 229 2.60 -5.63 7.43
C GLY A 229 3.83 -5.85 6.55
N ASP A 230 3.66 -6.42 5.37
CA ASP A 230 4.73 -6.80 4.44
C ASP A 230 5.35 -5.58 3.72
N PRO A 231 6.59 -5.66 3.24
CA PRO A 231 7.19 -4.58 2.48
C PRO A 231 6.65 -4.52 1.05
N ALA A 232 6.44 -3.30 0.55
CA ALA A 232 5.99 -3.06 -0.82
C ALA A 232 6.61 -1.79 -1.41
N ILE A 233 6.73 -1.74 -2.73
CA ILE A 233 7.28 -0.59 -3.44
C ILE A 233 6.46 -0.28 -4.69
N SER A 234 6.28 1.01 -4.99
CA SER A 234 5.75 1.50 -6.25
C SER A 234 6.88 2.08 -7.09
N LEU A 235 7.00 1.64 -8.33
CA LEU A 235 8.01 2.07 -9.31
C LEU A 235 7.32 2.82 -10.45
N PRO A 236 7.74 4.03 -10.83
CA PRO A 236 7.12 4.83 -11.89
C PRO A 236 7.59 4.38 -13.28
N MET A 237 7.24 3.16 -13.67
CA MET A 237 7.76 2.54 -14.88
C MET A 237 7.00 2.92 -16.15
N HIS A 238 5.78 3.44 -16.05
CA HIS A 238 4.91 3.71 -17.19
C HIS A 238 4.22 5.05 -17.08
N TRP A 239 3.70 5.52 -18.24
CA TRP A 239 2.91 6.74 -18.36
C TRP A 239 1.65 6.46 -19.16
N SER A 240 0.56 7.10 -18.78
CA SER A 240 -0.71 7.06 -19.53
C SER A 240 -0.59 7.84 -20.84
N SER A 241 -1.58 7.69 -21.71
CA SER A 241 -1.71 8.48 -22.94
C SER A 241 -1.80 10.00 -22.68
N SER A 242 -2.25 10.40 -21.49
CA SER A 242 -2.28 11.80 -21.03
C SER A 242 -1.00 12.25 -20.31
N GLY A 243 0.05 11.42 -20.24
CA GLY A 243 1.32 11.75 -19.60
C GLY A 243 1.34 11.63 -18.08
N LEU A 244 0.32 11.02 -17.47
CA LEU A 244 0.31 10.74 -16.03
C LEU A 244 1.14 9.49 -15.71
N PRO A 245 1.94 9.47 -14.63
CA PRO A 245 2.70 8.30 -14.25
C PRO A 245 1.78 7.16 -13.80
N ILE A 246 2.11 5.94 -14.21
CA ILE A 246 1.47 4.70 -13.77
C ILE A 246 2.49 3.90 -12.97
N GLY A 247 2.17 3.61 -11.72
CA GLY A 247 3.03 2.87 -10.81
C GLY A 247 2.94 1.35 -11.03
N THR A 248 4.09 0.70 -11.02
CA THR A 248 4.21 -0.76 -10.90
C THR A 248 4.41 -1.11 -9.44
N HIS A 249 3.49 -1.84 -8.85
CA HIS A 249 3.54 -2.24 -7.44
C HIS A 249 4.17 -3.63 -7.30
N LEU A 250 5.15 -3.73 -6.43
CA LEU A 250 5.75 -4.99 -6.00
C LEU A 250 5.54 -5.16 -4.51
N HIS A 251 5.02 -6.31 -4.10
CA HIS A 251 4.76 -6.70 -2.72
C HIS A 251 5.57 -7.97 -2.44
N ALA A 252 6.40 -7.96 -1.40
CA ALA A 252 7.23 -9.09 -0.97
C ALA A 252 6.77 -9.61 0.38
N SER A 253 7.16 -10.83 0.73
CA SER A 253 6.86 -11.38 2.06
C SER A 253 7.57 -10.63 3.19
N TYR A 254 7.07 -10.77 4.40
CA TYR A 254 7.53 -10.09 5.60
C TYR A 254 9.05 -10.17 5.78
N GLY A 255 9.71 -9.04 5.89
CA GLY A 255 11.16 -8.91 6.11
C GLY A 255 12.02 -9.01 4.85
N ASN A 256 11.43 -9.16 3.67
CA ASN A 256 12.15 -9.42 2.40
C ASN A 256 12.49 -8.15 1.61
N GLU A 257 12.81 -7.05 2.30
CA GLU A 257 13.19 -5.80 1.63
C GLU A 257 14.44 -5.91 0.78
N GLU A 258 15.42 -6.73 1.16
CA GLU A 258 16.68 -6.87 0.39
C GLU A 258 16.38 -7.39 -1.01
N GLU A 259 15.60 -8.47 -1.15
CA GLU A 259 15.22 -9.03 -2.45
C GLU A 259 14.27 -8.12 -3.23
N LEU A 260 13.33 -7.45 -2.54
CA LEU A 260 12.45 -6.46 -3.15
C LEU A 260 13.24 -5.31 -3.79
N LEU A 261 14.24 -4.79 -3.08
CA LEU A 261 15.10 -3.72 -3.58
C LEU A 261 16.10 -4.22 -4.65
N GLU A 262 16.50 -5.48 -4.61
CA GLU A 262 17.30 -6.12 -5.67
C GLU A 262 16.52 -6.12 -6.99
N LEU A 263 15.29 -6.64 -6.98
CA LEU A 263 14.41 -6.62 -8.17
C LEU A 263 14.12 -5.18 -8.64
N ALA A 264 13.86 -4.27 -7.71
CA ALA A 264 13.61 -2.86 -8.04
C ALA A 264 14.81 -2.19 -8.72
N LEU A 265 16.05 -2.52 -8.35
CA LEU A 265 17.27 -2.05 -9.04
C LEU A 265 17.38 -2.61 -10.46
N GLU A 266 17.07 -3.88 -10.67
CA GLU A 266 17.07 -4.49 -12.00
C GLU A 266 16.03 -3.81 -12.91
N LEU A 267 14.84 -3.53 -12.39
CA LEU A 267 13.78 -2.84 -13.12
C LEU A 267 14.13 -1.36 -13.41
N GLU A 268 14.74 -0.64 -12.46
CA GLU A 268 15.23 0.72 -12.68
C GLU A 268 16.32 0.75 -13.78
N ALA A 269 17.18 -0.23 -13.82
CA ALA A 269 18.21 -0.35 -14.86
C ALA A 269 17.64 -0.72 -16.23
N ALA A 270 16.63 -1.62 -16.29
CA ALA A 270 15.99 -2.04 -17.53
C ALA A 270 15.09 -0.96 -18.14
N LYS A 271 14.42 -0.18 -17.30
CA LYS A 271 13.53 0.92 -17.72
C LYS A 271 13.75 2.16 -16.85
N PRO A 272 14.80 2.95 -17.08
CA PRO A 272 15.12 4.12 -16.28
C PRO A 272 14.04 5.21 -16.40
N TRP A 273 13.66 5.80 -15.26
CA TRP A 273 12.69 6.90 -15.18
C TRP A 273 13.31 8.24 -14.79
N SER A 274 14.63 8.30 -14.61
CA SER A 274 15.34 9.49 -14.14
C SER A 274 15.19 10.72 -15.04
N GLN A 275 14.87 10.53 -16.31
CA GLN A 275 14.63 11.59 -17.30
C GLN A 275 13.15 11.94 -17.48
N SER A 276 12.26 11.20 -16.82
CA SER A 276 10.81 11.38 -16.98
C SER A 276 10.30 12.35 -15.92
N TRP A 277 10.18 13.61 -16.31
CA TRP A 277 9.71 14.71 -15.48
C TRP A 277 8.41 15.28 -16.04
N PRO A 278 7.47 15.72 -15.19
CA PRO A 278 6.36 16.51 -15.67
C PRO A 278 6.91 17.81 -16.29
N THR A 279 6.43 18.15 -17.47
CA THR A 279 6.65 19.45 -18.07
C THR A 279 5.78 20.45 -17.29
N ILE A 280 6.41 21.39 -16.58
CA ILE A 280 5.73 22.45 -15.83
C ILE A 280 5.51 23.62 -16.79
#